data_038612ced2803ec910363b107a630c09
#
_entry.id   038612ced2803ec910363b107a630c09
#
_cell.length_a   1.000
_cell.length_b   1.000
_cell.length_c   1.000
_cell.angle_alpha   90.00
_cell.angle_beta   90.00
_cell.angle_gamma   90.00
#
_symmetry.space_group_name_H-M   'P 1'
#
loop_
_entity.id
_entity.type
_entity.pdbx_description
1 polymer ?
#
loop_
_entity_poly.entity_id
_entity_poly.type
_entity_poly.pdbx_seq_one_letter_code
_entity_poly.pdbx_strand_id
1 'polypeptide(L)'
;EFAATGTVTATVNADWCQVIEVADHKVSISVDANTGYPGRSAQIVLTDGVSTQQATILQEGAIWKYNRDATYFTLTDAAEEVPVEMSSNLPIQVSIPADASQWLSYEMTSDGFKFIAKENLTGKIRSAIVKVTTGIREIEYALLQYDIDDLLGQWTGVVKVVATAFGINQVLSLEENTQIVKNPGGNGYIFQLPMTRLLGATIVLAVTYQDGALVITTPQQQN
;
A
#
# COMPACT_ATOMS: atom_id res chain seq x y z
N GLU A 1 16.58 -30.06 -32.07
CA GLU A 1 17.78 -30.89 -31.97
C GLU A 1 18.81 -30.34 -32.94
N PHE A 2 20.05 -30.12 -32.48
CA PHE A 2 21.17 -29.62 -33.31
C PHE A 2 22.20 -30.74 -33.45
N ALA A 3 22.31 -31.30 -34.63
CA ALA A 3 23.32 -32.31 -34.93
C ALA A 3 24.59 -31.62 -35.44
N ALA A 4 25.59 -31.51 -34.59
CA ALA A 4 26.87 -30.87 -34.92
C ALA A 4 27.87 -31.88 -35.47
N THR A 5 28.65 -31.47 -36.46
CA THR A 5 29.79 -32.24 -37.02
C THR A 5 31.13 -31.75 -36.51
N GLY A 6 31.18 -30.64 -35.82
CA GLY A 6 32.36 -29.99 -35.26
C GLY A 6 32.16 -29.38 -33.89
N THR A 7 33.11 -28.58 -33.43
CA THR A 7 33.03 -27.86 -32.16
C THR A 7 31.93 -26.80 -32.26
N VAL A 8 30.96 -26.89 -31.37
CA VAL A 8 29.84 -25.94 -31.30
C VAL A 8 30.29 -24.70 -30.53
N THR A 9 29.99 -23.54 -31.08
CA THR A 9 30.08 -22.23 -30.41
C THR A 9 28.68 -21.61 -30.29
N ALA A 10 28.49 -20.81 -29.26
CA ALA A 10 27.25 -20.09 -29.01
C ALA A 10 27.54 -18.60 -28.83
N THR A 11 26.67 -17.76 -29.40
CA THR A 11 26.72 -16.31 -29.23
C THR A 11 25.32 -15.79 -28.93
N VAL A 12 25.25 -14.69 -28.18
CA VAL A 12 23.97 -14.00 -27.85
C VAL A 12 24.10 -12.53 -28.24
N ASN A 13 23.03 -11.95 -28.74
CA ASN A 13 22.96 -10.56 -29.23
C ASN A 13 22.47 -9.55 -28.19
N ALA A 14 22.55 -9.87 -26.90
CA ALA A 14 22.03 -9.00 -25.84
C ALA A 14 22.95 -9.00 -24.62
N ASP A 15 23.26 -7.83 -24.08
CA ASP A 15 24.19 -7.64 -22.95
C ASP A 15 23.69 -8.26 -21.64
N TRP A 16 22.38 -8.40 -21.50
CA TRP A 16 21.74 -8.98 -20.32
C TRP A 16 21.68 -10.51 -20.31
N CYS A 17 22.14 -11.14 -21.37
CA CYS A 17 22.21 -12.60 -21.51
C CYS A 17 23.62 -13.00 -21.93
N GLN A 18 24.23 -13.95 -21.23
CA GLN A 18 25.59 -14.40 -21.47
C GLN A 18 25.65 -15.91 -21.61
N VAL A 19 26.43 -16.41 -22.54
CA VAL A 19 26.76 -17.83 -22.63
C VAL A 19 27.80 -18.16 -21.57
N ILE A 20 27.49 -19.09 -20.69
CA ILE A 20 28.38 -19.53 -19.61
C ILE A 20 29.21 -20.75 -20.08
N GLU A 21 28.57 -21.70 -20.76
CA GLU A 21 29.19 -22.94 -21.14
C GLU A 21 28.49 -23.55 -22.37
N VAL A 22 29.29 -24.18 -23.22
CA VAL A 22 28.82 -25.04 -24.30
C VAL A 22 29.51 -26.38 -24.15
N ALA A 23 28.82 -27.40 -23.63
CA ALA A 23 29.37 -28.73 -23.41
C ALA A 23 28.25 -29.80 -23.46
N ASP A 24 28.61 -31.03 -23.80
CA ASP A 24 27.76 -32.23 -23.70
C ASP A 24 26.32 -32.06 -24.25
N HIS A 25 26.23 -31.49 -25.48
CA HIS A 25 24.94 -31.19 -26.13
C HIS A 25 24.06 -30.18 -25.40
N LYS A 26 24.64 -29.39 -24.50
CA LYS A 26 23.99 -28.40 -23.67
C LYS A 26 24.66 -27.03 -23.81
N VAL A 27 23.84 -25.99 -23.85
CA VAL A 27 24.26 -24.59 -23.70
C VAL A 27 23.70 -24.05 -22.40
N SER A 28 24.57 -23.59 -21.53
CA SER A 28 24.18 -22.91 -20.27
C SER A 28 24.30 -21.40 -20.48
N ILE A 29 23.26 -20.69 -20.13
CA ILE A 29 23.19 -19.22 -20.20
C ILE A 29 22.90 -18.64 -18.83
N SER A 30 23.42 -17.43 -18.59
CA SER A 30 23.04 -16.57 -17.48
C SER A 30 22.20 -15.41 -18.03
N VAL A 31 21.16 -15.02 -17.31
CA VAL A 31 20.33 -13.88 -17.66
C VAL A 31 20.19 -12.94 -16.46
N ASP A 32 20.39 -11.65 -16.69
CA ASP A 32 20.17 -10.63 -15.66
C ASP A 32 18.67 -10.42 -15.42
N ALA A 33 18.31 -10.03 -14.19
CA ALA A 33 16.92 -9.71 -13.85
C ALA A 33 16.38 -8.57 -14.74
N ASN A 34 15.19 -8.76 -15.31
CA ASN A 34 14.49 -7.67 -15.99
C ASN A 34 13.65 -6.88 -15.00
N THR A 35 14.19 -5.76 -14.53
CA THR A 35 13.52 -4.84 -13.58
C THR A 35 12.62 -3.83 -14.28
N GLY A 36 12.62 -3.78 -15.62
CA GLY A 36 11.79 -2.90 -16.43
C GLY A 36 10.35 -3.43 -16.62
N TYR A 37 9.47 -2.57 -17.11
CA TYR A 37 8.08 -2.95 -17.42
C TYR A 37 7.93 -3.84 -18.66
N PRO A 38 8.58 -3.54 -19.80
CA PRO A 38 8.45 -4.37 -20.99
C PRO A 38 9.22 -5.67 -20.87
N GLY A 39 8.65 -6.73 -21.41
CA GLY A 39 9.40 -7.94 -21.70
C GLY A 39 10.53 -7.64 -22.70
N ARG A 40 11.54 -8.49 -22.73
CA ARG A 40 12.68 -8.37 -23.65
C ARG A 40 13.00 -9.73 -24.26
N SER A 41 13.68 -9.70 -25.41
CA SER A 41 14.09 -10.90 -26.11
C SER A 41 15.55 -10.83 -26.56
N ALA A 42 16.19 -11.97 -26.65
CA ALA A 42 17.50 -12.14 -27.22
C ALA A 42 17.52 -13.32 -28.17
N GLN A 43 18.43 -13.30 -29.14
CA GLN A 43 18.71 -14.40 -30.04
C GLN A 43 20.02 -15.09 -29.61
N ILE A 44 19.91 -16.39 -29.40
CA ILE A 44 21.09 -17.23 -29.27
C ILE A 44 21.37 -17.93 -30.61
N VAL A 45 22.59 -17.86 -31.09
CA VAL A 45 23.04 -18.48 -32.32
C VAL A 45 24.05 -19.56 -31.97
N LEU A 46 23.78 -20.77 -32.41
CA LEU A 46 24.66 -21.93 -32.28
C LEU A 46 25.27 -22.25 -33.67
N THR A 47 26.55 -22.46 -33.74
CA THR A 47 27.20 -22.90 -35.00
C THR A 47 28.36 -23.85 -34.75
N ASP A 48 28.51 -24.82 -35.62
CA ASP A 48 29.67 -25.72 -35.71
C ASP A 48 30.64 -25.33 -36.85
N GLY A 49 30.44 -24.15 -37.44
CA GLY A 49 31.21 -23.64 -38.57
C GLY A 49 30.65 -24.04 -39.94
N VAL A 50 29.74 -25.02 -39.99
CA VAL A 50 29.06 -25.50 -41.21
C VAL A 50 27.56 -25.23 -41.16
N SER A 51 26.96 -25.54 -40.05
CA SER A 51 25.53 -25.38 -39.78
C SER A 51 25.31 -24.31 -38.72
N THR A 52 24.14 -23.64 -38.80
CA THR A 52 23.73 -22.61 -37.83
C THR A 52 22.30 -22.85 -37.40
N GLN A 53 22.06 -22.76 -36.10
CA GLN A 53 20.72 -22.79 -35.52
C GLN A 53 20.51 -21.56 -34.60
N GLN A 54 19.27 -21.13 -34.51
CA GLN A 54 18.91 -19.99 -33.71
C GLN A 54 17.79 -20.36 -32.75
N ALA A 55 17.84 -19.81 -31.53
CA ALA A 55 16.74 -19.87 -30.55
C ALA A 55 16.51 -18.48 -29.99
N THR A 56 15.23 -18.21 -29.64
CA THR A 56 14.84 -16.95 -29.00
C THR A 56 14.71 -17.17 -27.52
N ILE A 57 15.32 -16.32 -26.74
CA ILE A 57 15.16 -16.21 -25.30
C ILE A 57 14.18 -15.07 -25.05
N LEU A 58 13.07 -15.38 -24.37
CA LEU A 58 12.07 -14.40 -23.96
C LEU A 58 12.14 -14.23 -22.43
N GLN A 59 12.20 -13.00 -21.96
CA GLN A 59 12.15 -12.68 -20.55
C GLN A 59 11.04 -11.65 -20.30
N GLU A 60 10.11 -11.99 -19.43
CA GLU A 60 9.06 -11.06 -19.02
C GLU A 60 9.62 -9.86 -18.28
N GLY A 61 8.89 -8.74 -18.35
CA GLY A 61 9.17 -7.59 -17.52
C GLY A 61 8.72 -7.78 -16.08
N ALA A 62 8.91 -6.76 -15.25
CA ALA A 62 8.46 -6.75 -13.87
C ALA A 62 6.93 -6.90 -13.80
N ILE A 63 6.48 -7.98 -13.19
CA ILE A 63 5.07 -8.25 -12.88
C ILE A 63 4.84 -7.90 -11.43
N TRP A 64 3.80 -7.10 -11.17
CA TRP A 64 3.39 -6.73 -9.84
C TRP A 64 1.86 -6.68 -9.74
N LYS A 65 1.31 -7.51 -8.87
CA LYS A 65 -0.12 -7.58 -8.58
C LYS A 65 -0.33 -7.28 -7.11
N TYR A 66 -1.20 -6.34 -6.80
CA TYR A 66 -1.60 -5.96 -5.46
C TYR A 66 -2.97 -5.27 -5.50
N ASN A 67 -3.66 -5.21 -4.36
CA ASN A 67 -4.90 -4.47 -4.24
C ASN A 67 -4.61 -2.96 -4.09
N ARG A 68 -4.93 -2.18 -5.12
CA ARG A 68 -4.68 -0.72 -5.14
C ARG A 68 -5.56 0.06 -4.15
N ASP A 69 -6.72 -0.48 -3.81
CA ASP A 69 -7.68 0.17 -2.92
C ASP A 69 -7.38 -0.12 -1.44
N ALA A 70 -6.50 -1.08 -1.14
CA ALA A 70 -6.10 -1.47 0.21
C ALA A 70 -4.66 -1.00 0.52
N THR A 71 -4.43 0.32 0.49
CA THR A 71 -3.12 0.93 0.83
C THR A 71 -3.18 1.79 2.08
N TYR A 72 -4.34 1.86 2.73
CA TYR A 72 -4.56 2.58 3.97
C TYR A 72 -5.24 1.67 4.98
N PHE A 73 -4.65 1.56 6.17
CA PHE A 73 -5.15 0.71 7.25
C PHE A 73 -5.34 1.54 8.52
N THR A 74 -6.52 1.44 9.09
CA THR A 74 -6.82 1.95 10.43
C THR A 74 -6.84 0.77 11.39
N LEU A 75 -6.01 0.84 12.42
CA LEU A 75 -5.85 -0.17 13.45
C LEU A 75 -6.37 0.36 14.78
N THR A 76 -6.85 -0.54 15.61
CA THR A 76 -7.18 -0.22 17.01
C THR A 76 -5.90 -0.19 17.85
N ASP A 77 -6.01 0.21 19.12
CA ASP A 77 -4.88 0.19 20.06
C ASP A 77 -4.41 -1.22 20.40
N ALA A 78 -5.20 -2.25 20.13
CA ALA A 78 -4.79 -3.63 20.32
C ALA A 78 -3.64 -4.04 19.38
N ALA A 79 -2.88 -5.07 19.77
CA ALA A 79 -1.96 -5.71 18.86
C ALA A 79 -2.72 -6.36 17.71
N GLU A 80 -2.28 -6.11 16.46
CA GLU A 80 -3.02 -6.51 15.27
C GLU A 80 -2.10 -6.95 14.14
N GLU A 81 -2.54 -7.94 13.36
CA GLU A 81 -1.88 -8.38 12.14
C GLU A 81 -2.73 -7.99 10.92
N VAL A 82 -2.08 -7.36 9.93
CA VAL A 82 -2.74 -6.88 8.73
C VAL A 82 -2.16 -7.60 7.52
N PRO A 83 -2.87 -8.56 6.92
CA PRO A 83 -2.42 -9.25 5.73
C PRO A 83 -2.46 -8.33 4.50
N VAL A 84 -1.42 -8.40 3.69
CA VAL A 84 -1.30 -7.69 2.42
C VAL A 84 -1.04 -8.70 1.31
N GLU A 85 -2.03 -8.90 0.46
CA GLU A 85 -1.88 -9.73 -0.73
C GLU A 85 -1.07 -9.01 -1.80
N MET A 86 0.03 -9.62 -2.18
CA MET A 86 0.92 -9.09 -3.21
C MET A 86 1.70 -10.21 -3.89
N SER A 87 1.83 -10.15 -5.20
CA SER A 87 2.69 -11.05 -5.94
C SER A 87 3.58 -10.31 -6.92
N SER A 88 4.83 -10.77 -7.07
CA SER A 88 5.82 -10.23 -7.99
C SER A 88 6.73 -11.35 -8.48
N ASN A 89 7.22 -11.23 -9.71
CA ASN A 89 8.31 -12.07 -10.24
C ASN A 89 9.71 -11.56 -9.85
N LEU A 90 9.77 -10.46 -9.09
CA LEU A 90 10.98 -9.89 -8.50
C LEU A 90 10.88 -9.87 -6.98
N PRO A 91 11.99 -9.84 -6.25
CA PRO A 91 11.96 -9.74 -4.79
C PRO A 91 11.15 -8.54 -4.30
N ILE A 92 10.28 -8.76 -3.32
CA ILE A 92 9.54 -7.72 -2.61
C ILE A 92 10.39 -7.26 -1.44
N GLN A 93 10.58 -5.94 -1.30
CA GLN A 93 11.28 -5.32 -0.18
C GLN A 93 10.32 -4.39 0.56
N VAL A 94 10.19 -4.58 1.87
CA VAL A 94 9.35 -3.77 2.75
C VAL A 94 10.26 -2.91 3.62
N SER A 95 10.09 -1.60 3.58
CA SER A 95 10.86 -0.63 4.33
C SER A 95 9.97 0.11 5.33
N ILE A 96 10.11 -0.24 6.61
CA ILE A 96 9.43 0.42 7.72
C ILE A 96 10.30 1.61 8.17
N PRO A 97 9.72 2.81 8.35
CA PRO A 97 10.46 3.97 8.83
C PRO A 97 11.00 3.73 10.25
N ALA A 98 12.15 4.33 10.55
CA ALA A 98 12.88 4.07 11.80
C ALA A 98 12.07 4.43 13.05
N ASP A 99 11.28 5.48 13.00
CA ASP A 99 10.39 5.94 14.08
C ASP A 99 9.22 4.99 14.34
N ALA A 100 8.81 4.21 13.35
CA ALA A 100 7.76 3.20 13.49
C ALA A 100 8.30 1.81 13.87
N SER A 101 9.58 1.53 13.68
CA SER A 101 10.18 0.19 13.86
C SER A 101 10.05 -0.40 15.26
N GLN A 102 9.78 0.41 16.28
CA GLN A 102 9.56 -0.03 17.64
C GLN A 102 8.19 -0.71 17.86
N TRP A 103 7.20 -0.34 17.05
CA TRP A 103 5.84 -0.81 17.19
C TRP A 103 5.28 -1.54 15.96
N LEU A 104 5.89 -1.34 14.80
CA LEU A 104 5.49 -1.94 13.54
C LEU A 104 6.62 -2.82 13.00
N SER A 105 6.26 -4.02 12.56
CA SER A 105 7.13 -4.96 11.87
C SER A 105 6.37 -5.63 10.73
N TYR A 106 7.02 -6.48 9.95
CA TYR A 106 6.38 -7.26 8.91
C TYR A 106 6.95 -8.68 8.85
N GLU A 107 6.19 -9.57 8.26
CA GLU A 107 6.58 -10.95 7.98
C GLU A 107 6.13 -11.33 6.57
N MET A 108 7.03 -11.97 5.79
CA MET A 108 6.68 -12.48 4.45
C MET A 108 5.79 -13.71 4.57
N THR A 109 4.80 -13.81 3.70
CA THR A 109 3.86 -14.95 3.60
C THR A 109 3.92 -15.56 2.20
N SER A 110 3.22 -16.68 1.98
CA SER A 110 3.09 -17.29 0.65
C SER A 110 2.41 -16.36 -0.37
N ASP A 111 1.49 -15.51 0.11
CA ASP A 111 0.60 -14.70 -0.74
C ASP A 111 0.95 -13.21 -0.71
N GLY A 112 2.11 -12.86 -0.11
CA GLY A 112 2.58 -11.49 0.01
C GLY A 112 3.33 -11.25 1.30
N PHE A 113 2.77 -10.45 2.20
CA PHE A 113 3.32 -10.20 3.54
C PHE A 113 2.20 -9.75 4.49
N LYS A 114 2.49 -9.71 5.78
CA LYS A 114 1.61 -9.11 6.78
C LYS A 114 2.37 -8.05 7.57
N PHE A 115 1.70 -6.97 7.90
CA PHE A 115 2.15 -6.06 8.95
C PHE A 115 1.78 -6.62 10.31
N ILE A 116 2.63 -6.39 11.29
CA ILE A 116 2.44 -6.79 12.69
C ILE A 116 2.59 -5.52 13.53
N ALA A 117 1.47 -5.01 14.03
CA ALA A 117 1.41 -3.85 14.90
C ALA A 117 1.34 -4.32 16.37
N LYS A 118 2.19 -3.76 17.23
CA LYS A 118 2.10 -3.98 18.67
C LYS A 118 0.98 -3.15 19.26
N GLU A 119 0.52 -3.52 20.45
CA GLU A 119 -0.41 -2.74 21.25
C GLU A 119 0.09 -1.30 21.44
N ASN A 120 -0.81 -0.33 21.33
CA ASN A 120 -0.53 1.09 21.55
C ASN A 120 -0.95 1.51 22.96
N LEU A 121 0.01 1.54 23.87
CA LEU A 121 -0.21 1.97 25.26
C LEU A 121 0.17 3.44 25.50
N THR A 122 0.36 4.20 24.45
CA THR A 122 0.84 5.59 24.56
C THR A 122 -0.26 6.60 24.86
N GLY A 123 -1.53 6.23 24.64
CA GLY A 123 -2.68 7.15 24.68
C GLY A 123 -2.58 8.26 23.63
N LYS A 124 -1.94 7.98 22.49
CA LYS A 124 -1.78 8.91 21.37
C LYS A 124 -1.86 8.18 20.05
N ILE A 125 -2.41 8.86 19.07
CA ILE A 125 -2.38 8.41 17.68
C ILE A 125 -0.93 8.21 17.23
N ARG A 126 -0.69 7.11 16.56
CA ARG A 126 0.59 6.86 15.87
C ARG A 126 0.37 6.39 14.44
N SER A 127 1.28 6.74 13.55
CA SER A 127 1.15 6.43 12.13
C SER A 127 2.49 6.04 11.52
N ALA A 128 2.43 5.30 10.42
CA ALA A 128 3.60 4.97 9.61
C ALA A 128 3.24 4.98 8.13
N ILE A 129 4.16 5.44 7.30
CA ILE A 129 4.12 5.26 5.85
C ILE A 129 5.21 4.26 5.50
N VAL A 130 4.81 3.06 5.12
CA VAL A 130 5.71 1.96 4.77
C VAL A 130 5.87 1.90 3.27
N LYS A 131 7.12 1.92 2.80
CA LYS A 131 7.46 1.77 1.39
C LYS A 131 7.67 0.31 1.05
N VAL A 132 7.03 -0.14 -0.02
CA VAL A 132 7.21 -1.48 -0.57
C VAL A 132 7.70 -1.35 -2.00
N THR A 133 8.82 -1.99 -2.30
CA THR A 133 9.45 -1.93 -3.62
C THR A 133 9.63 -3.30 -4.23
N THR A 134 9.56 -3.38 -5.54
CA THR A 134 9.95 -4.54 -6.33
C THR A 134 10.51 -4.08 -7.67
N GLY A 135 11.79 -4.35 -7.94
CA GLY A 135 12.49 -3.76 -9.07
C GLY A 135 12.44 -2.23 -9.00
N ILE A 136 11.91 -1.60 -10.04
CA ILE A 136 11.76 -0.13 -10.13
C ILE A 136 10.41 0.40 -9.61
N ARG A 137 9.54 -0.49 -9.11
CA ARG A 137 8.21 -0.12 -8.64
C ARG A 137 8.21 0.16 -7.15
N GLU A 138 7.48 1.18 -6.76
CA GLU A 138 7.26 1.56 -5.36
C GLU A 138 5.78 1.80 -5.12
N ILE A 139 5.33 1.42 -3.92
CA ILE A 139 4.00 1.74 -3.38
C ILE A 139 4.16 2.09 -1.89
N GLU A 140 3.33 2.99 -1.42
CA GLU A 140 3.26 3.36 -0.01
C GLU A 140 1.99 2.80 0.63
N TYR A 141 2.16 2.20 1.79
CA TYR A 141 1.09 1.78 2.67
C TYR A 141 1.05 2.69 3.89
N ALA A 142 -0.08 3.31 4.13
CA ALA A 142 -0.29 4.14 5.32
C ALA A 142 -0.99 3.30 6.40
N LEU A 143 -0.40 3.23 7.58
CA LEU A 143 -0.98 2.62 8.76
C LEU A 143 -1.23 3.71 9.81
N LEU A 144 -2.42 3.74 10.36
CA LEU A 144 -2.84 4.63 11.42
C LEU A 144 -3.40 3.79 12.57
N GLN A 145 -2.84 3.94 13.76
CA GLN A 145 -3.28 3.19 14.95
C GLN A 145 -3.74 4.15 16.05
N TYR A 146 -4.98 3.99 16.48
CA TYR A 146 -5.58 4.80 17.54
C TYR A 146 -6.85 4.15 18.10
N ASP A 147 -7.22 4.54 19.31
CA ASP A 147 -8.55 4.35 19.86
C ASP A 147 -9.32 5.68 19.86
N ILE A 148 -10.63 5.60 20.11
CA ILE A 148 -11.48 6.78 20.21
C ILE A 148 -11.04 7.72 21.34
N ASP A 149 -10.51 7.18 22.43
CA ASP A 149 -10.02 7.98 23.55
C ASP A 149 -8.83 8.87 23.18
N ASP A 150 -8.05 8.50 22.14
CA ASP A 150 -6.98 9.33 21.55
C ASP A 150 -7.53 10.53 20.77
N LEU A 151 -8.80 10.45 20.35
CA LEU A 151 -9.48 11.51 19.63
C LEU A 151 -10.19 12.52 20.57
N LEU A 152 -10.19 12.26 21.87
CA LEU A 152 -10.81 13.19 22.82
C LEU A 152 -10.05 14.51 22.87
N GLY A 153 -10.78 15.62 22.93
CA GLY A 153 -10.20 16.95 23.03
C GLY A 153 -10.67 17.90 21.96
N GLN A 154 -9.86 18.95 21.74
CA GLN A 154 -10.14 19.99 20.75
C GLN A 154 -9.41 19.71 19.45
N TRP A 155 -10.10 19.90 18.36
CA TRP A 155 -9.62 19.72 17.00
C TRP A 155 -9.90 20.97 16.17
N THR A 156 -8.99 21.29 15.27
CA THR A 156 -9.20 22.31 14.26
C THR A 156 -9.27 21.65 12.90
N GLY A 157 -10.31 21.96 12.13
CA GLY A 157 -10.52 21.35 10.82
C GLY A 157 -11.33 22.24 9.90
N VAL A 158 -11.43 21.80 8.65
CA VAL A 158 -12.24 22.46 7.64
C VAL A 158 -13.57 21.73 7.50
N VAL A 159 -14.65 22.41 7.81
CA VAL A 159 -16.02 21.92 7.59
C VAL A 159 -16.49 22.36 6.22
N LYS A 160 -16.86 21.39 5.38
CA LYS A 160 -17.52 21.67 4.10
C LYS A 160 -19.03 21.52 4.28
N VAL A 161 -19.75 22.61 4.15
CA VAL A 161 -21.23 22.61 4.21
C VAL A 161 -21.76 22.76 2.79
N VAL A 162 -22.58 21.80 2.38
CA VAL A 162 -23.33 21.89 1.13
C VAL A 162 -24.74 22.33 1.47
N ALA A 163 -25.06 23.58 1.20
CA ALA A 163 -26.40 24.11 1.40
C ALA A 163 -27.22 23.96 0.11
N THR A 164 -28.22 23.07 0.15
CA THR A 164 -29.16 22.83 -0.97
C THR A 164 -30.55 23.43 -0.74
N ALA A 165 -30.72 24.17 0.37
CA ALA A 165 -32.00 24.80 0.69
C ALA A 165 -32.20 26.13 -0.05
N PHE A 166 -33.45 26.46 -0.40
CA PHE A 166 -33.84 27.72 -1.04
C PHE A 166 -33.19 28.02 -2.40
N GLY A 167 -32.83 26.98 -3.14
CA GLY A 167 -32.22 27.16 -4.48
C GLY A 167 -30.77 27.64 -4.47
N ILE A 168 -30.11 27.63 -3.32
CA ILE A 168 -28.71 27.97 -3.17
C ILE A 168 -27.92 26.67 -3.18
N ASN A 169 -27.13 26.44 -4.23
CA ASN A 169 -26.17 25.36 -4.34
C ASN A 169 -24.76 25.91 -4.03
N GLN A 170 -24.46 26.14 -2.77
CA GLN A 170 -23.16 26.64 -2.36
C GLN A 170 -22.43 25.62 -1.48
N VAL A 171 -21.14 25.44 -1.76
CA VAL A 171 -20.22 24.74 -0.87
C VAL A 171 -19.46 25.79 -0.08
N LEU A 172 -19.71 25.84 1.22
CA LEU A 172 -18.97 26.71 2.14
C LEU A 172 -17.89 25.89 2.82
N SER A 173 -16.67 26.39 2.82
CA SER A 173 -15.55 25.83 3.58
C SER A 173 -15.27 26.77 4.76
N LEU A 174 -15.42 26.24 5.98
CA LEU A 174 -15.23 27.00 7.22
C LEU A 174 -14.14 26.32 8.04
N GLU A 175 -13.12 27.09 8.44
CA GLU A 175 -12.21 26.64 9.50
C GLU A 175 -12.95 26.77 10.84
N GLU A 176 -13.12 25.65 11.50
CA GLU A 176 -13.84 25.59 12.78
C GLU A 176 -13.04 24.77 13.81
N ASN A 177 -13.13 25.18 15.05
CA ASN A 177 -12.68 24.38 16.18
C ASN A 177 -13.82 23.45 16.59
N THR A 178 -13.52 22.18 16.69
CA THR A 178 -14.47 21.16 17.13
C THR A 178 -13.96 20.45 18.37
N GLN A 179 -14.84 19.77 19.08
CA GLN A 179 -14.48 19.01 20.27
C GLN A 179 -15.15 17.64 20.25
N ILE A 180 -14.38 16.63 20.67
CA ILE A 180 -14.87 15.29 20.95
C ILE A 180 -14.75 15.05 22.46
N VAL A 181 -15.84 14.72 23.11
CA VAL A 181 -15.89 14.43 24.55
C VAL A 181 -16.68 13.16 24.83
N LYS A 182 -16.41 12.50 25.97
CA LYS A 182 -17.28 11.40 26.44
C LYS A 182 -18.67 11.95 26.77
N ASN A 183 -19.71 11.19 26.42
CA ASN A 183 -21.08 11.59 26.73
C ASN A 183 -21.34 11.50 28.24
N PRO A 184 -21.58 12.62 28.94
CA PRO A 184 -21.76 12.61 30.39
C PRO A 184 -23.10 11.98 30.81
N GLY A 185 -24.05 11.84 29.88
CA GLY A 185 -25.38 11.28 30.13
C GLY A 185 -25.57 9.83 29.75
N GLY A 186 -24.50 9.12 29.33
CA GLY A 186 -24.64 7.74 28.87
C GLY A 186 -23.40 7.17 28.20
N ASN A 187 -23.58 6.08 27.46
CA ASN A 187 -22.54 5.48 26.67
C ASN A 187 -22.27 6.27 25.37
N GLY A 188 -21.04 6.28 24.92
CA GLY A 188 -20.61 6.90 23.67
C GLY A 188 -19.97 8.27 23.85
N TYR A 189 -19.97 9.04 22.77
CA TYR A 189 -19.22 10.28 22.67
C TYR A 189 -20.09 11.39 22.10
N ILE A 190 -19.67 12.62 22.32
CA ILE A 190 -20.28 13.82 21.77
C ILE A 190 -19.28 14.49 20.86
N PHE A 191 -19.68 14.71 19.62
CA PHE A 191 -18.98 15.56 18.68
C PHE A 191 -19.64 16.93 18.64
N GLN A 192 -18.90 17.97 19.03
CA GLN A 192 -19.38 19.34 19.05
C GLN A 192 -18.82 20.10 17.88
N LEU A 193 -19.68 20.53 16.97
CA LEU A 193 -19.33 21.32 15.81
C LEU A 193 -19.90 22.75 15.95
N PRO A 194 -19.07 23.75 16.29
CA PRO A 194 -19.53 25.13 16.39
C PRO A 194 -19.78 25.70 15.00
N MET A 195 -21.03 25.72 14.58
CA MET A 195 -21.51 26.37 13.36
C MET A 195 -21.92 27.82 13.61
N THR A 196 -21.25 28.51 14.53
CA THR A 196 -21.64 29.84 15.00
C THR A 196 -21.63 30.90 13.91
N ARG A 197 -20.73 30.82 12.94
CA ARG A 197 -20.67 31.75 11.80
C ARG A 197 -21.81 31.55 10.80
N LEU A 198 -22.34 30.33 10.68
CA LEU A 198 -23.36 30.01 9.69
C LEU A 198 -24.76 29.95 10.30
N LEU A 199 -24.92 29.36 11.47
CA LEU A 199 -26.18 29.09 12.11
C LEU A 199 -26.40 29.84 13.46
N GLY A 200 -25.35 30.50 13.95
CA GLY A 200 -25.37 31.10 15.28
C GLY A 200 -25.44 30.09 16.43
N ALA A 201 -25.17 28.82 16.15
CA ALA A 201 -25.34 27.72 17.10
C ALA A 201 -24.22 26.71 17.01
N THR A 202 -24.04 25.89 18.04
CA THR A 202 -23.20 24.71 18.05
C THR A 202 -24.08 23.48 17.79
N ILE A 203 -23.72 22.69 16.80
CA ILE A 203 -24.34 21.39 16.55
C ILE A 203 -23.69 20.38 17.47
N VAL A 204 -24.51 19.66 18.24
CA VAL A 204 -24.05 18.59 19.14
C VAL A 204 -24.58 17.28 18.61
N LEU A 205 -23.65 16.37 18.25
CA LEU A 205 -23.97 15.07 17.70
C LEU A 205 -23.52 13.98 18.67
N ALA A 206 -24.46 13.10 19.04
CA ALA A 206 -24.12 11.87 19.72
C ALA A 206 -23.53 10.90 18.70
N VAL A 207 -22.37 10.34 19.00
CA VAL A 207 -21.64 9.43 18.12
C VAL A 207 -21.25 8.17 18.88
N THR A 208 -21.18 7.06 18.16
CA THR A 208 -20.59 5.82 18.65
C THR A 208 -19.33 5.52 17.85
N TYR A 209 -18.42 4.78 18.43
CA TYR A 209 -17.22 4.32 17.74
C TYR A 209 -17.40 2.85 17.38
N GLN A 210 -17.30 2.54 16.11
CA GLN A 210 -17.46 1.19 15.58
C GLN A 210 -16.47 1.00 14.42
N ASP A 211 -15.72 -0.09 14.46
CA ASP A 211 -14.81 -0.51 13.38
C ASP A 211 -13.86 0.60 12.86
N GLY A 212 -13.27 1.37 13.78
CA GLY A 212 -12.36 2.46 13.44
C GLY A 212 -13.02 3.75 12.92
N ALA A 213 -14.33 3.87 13.02
CA ALA A 213 -15.08 5.05 12.55
C ALA A 213 -16.01 5.64 13.62
N LEU A 214 -16.19 6.96 13.57
CA LEU A 214 -17.23 7.64 14.32
C LEU A 214 -18.54 7.52 13.53
N VAL A 215 -19.53 6.85 14.14
CA VAL A 215 -20.84 6.62 13.53
C VAL A 215 -21.87 7.54 14.17
N ILE A 216 -22.59 8.30 13.33
CA ILE A 216 -23.69 9.15 13.72
C ILE A 216 -24.99 8.41 13.42
N THR A 217 -25.75 8.09 14.46
CA THR A 217 -27.09 7.51 14.28
C THR A 217 -28.10 8.62 14.05
N THR A 218 -28.77 8.63 12.93
CA THR A 218 -29.83 9.57 12.59
C THR A 218 -31.23 8.90 12.69
N PRO A 219 -32.32 9.61 13.01
CA PRO A 219 -32.37 11.05 13.27
C PRO A 219 -31.93 11.42 14.70
N GLN A 220 -31.26 12.55 14.84
CA GLN A 220 -30.93 13.15 16.13
C GLN A 220 -31.77 14.43 16.29
N GLN A 221 -32.51 14.55 17.40
CA GLN A 221 -33.19 15.80 17.72
C GLN A 221 -32.22 16.71 18.47
N GLN A 222 -32.15 17.95 18.04
CA GLN A 222 -31.43 19.00 18.73
C GLN A 222 -32.46 19.68 19.66
N ASN A 223 -32.22 19.70 20.97
CA ASN A 223 -33.00 20.42 21.95
C ASN A 223 -32.50 21.84 22.10
#